data_174fe28ce678755533ac9cb315ea1528
#
_entry.id   174fe28ce678755533ac9cb315ea1528
#
_cell.length_a   1.000
_cell.length_b   1.000
_cell.length_c   1.000
_cell.angle_alpha   90.00
_cell.angle_beta   90.00
_cell.angle_gamma   90.00
#
_symmetry.space_group_name_H-M   'P 1'
#
loop_
_entity.id
_entity.type
_entity.pdbx_description
1 polymer ?
#
loop_
_entity_poly.entity_id
_entity_poly.type
_entity_poly.pdbx_seq_one_letter_code
_entity_poly.pdbx_strand_id
1 'polypeptide(L)'
;MIYYIAHWDWILLQSRSEIVRSLSDKFQFVGITPLEKNRNQLTDYDEILNWKINRQRLIDIRGLIDLRNKVKNLKKTDTIHIFTLKTLILFLISTLLLKKQTYTIASITGLGYLFSKTRIAQILRIIIRPVIKRSINKNIDVLIFQNELNKEIFIEYSKFKNRIEIIEGSGLNTNKLKIKSTFNKKTKVIFVGRLLKEKGIFEYLKIAKSFSDSDDIEFYVAGDIDGGNKSSINNKELEVLKQQVMYLGNIDIPNELFKYDLLINPSHHEGFSRVLLEGAYVGLYCIANDIAGTRNIIKNLDCGFVVENNNVEKYVELIKKRQQVIDNLDSNKVRNKIIQNYSVEAISNRFKIIYNKSW
;
A
#
# COMPACT_ATOMS: atom_id res chain seq x y z
N MET A 1 9.11 -13.08 -20.73
CA MET A 1 9.37 -11.70 -20.25
C MET A 1 8.15 -11.22 -19.48
N ILE A 2 8.30 -10.45 -18.40
CA ILE A 2 7.19 -9.95 -17.56
C ILE A 2 7.15 -8.42 -17.64
N TYR A 3 6.01 -7.88 -18.05
CA TYR A 3 5.79 -6.45 -18.19
C TYR A 3 5.01 -5.91 -16.99
N TYR A 4 5.65 -5.10 -16.15
CA TYR A 4 5.03 -4.41 -15.03
C TYR A 4 4.46 -3.07 -15.47
N ILE A 5 3.15 -2.89 -15.36
CA ILE A 5 2.46 -1.66 -15.79
C ILE A 5 1.93 -0.90 -14.58
N ALA A 6 2.35 0.34 -14.41
CA ALA A 6 1.87 1.24 -13.37
C ALA A 6 1.71 2.68 -13.89
N HIS A 7 0.65 3.36 -13.47
CA HIS A 7 0.38 4.75 -13.86
C HIS A 7 1.23 5.79 -13.11
N TRP A 8 2.17 5.33 -12.27
CA TRP A 8 3.09 6.14 -11.50
C TRP A 8 4.37 5.33 -11.21
N ASP A 9 5.53 5.89 -11.52
CA ASP A 9 6.85 5.26 -11.36
C ASP A 9 7.16 4.87 -9.91
N TRP A 10 6.69 5.66 -8.94
CA TRP A 10 6.78 5.39 -7.51
C TRP A 10 6.24 4.00 -7.11
N ILE A 11 5.16 3.52 -7.78
CA ILE A 11 4.58 2.19 -7.51
C ILE A 11 5.58 1.09 -7.85
N LEU A 12 6.29 1.23 -8.97
CA LEU A 12 7.31 0.27 -9.39
C LEU A 12 8.52 0.34 -8.46
N LEU A 13 8.96 1.54 -8.10
CA LEU A 13 10.12 1.74 -7.24
C LEU A 13 9.88 1.21 -5.82
N GLN A 14 8.89 1.74 -5.12
CA GLN A 14 8.71 1.49 -3.68
C GLN A 14 8.12 0.13 -3.34
N SER A 15 7.31 -0.43 -4.24
CA SER A 15 6.53 -1.61 -3.92
C SER A 15 6.90 -2.84 -4.75
N ARG A 16 7.73 -2.69 -5.79
CA ARG A 16 7.99 -3.79 -6.74
C ARG A 16 9.45 -4.04 -7.03
N SER A 17 10.35 -3.07 -6.88
CA SER A 17 11.78 -3.25 -7.12
C SER A 17 12.39 -4.41 -6.33
N GLU A 18 12.04 -4.55 -5.06
CA GLU A 18 12.52 -5.67 -4.24
C GLU A 18 12.02 -7.04 -4.76
N ILE A 19 10.78 -7.12 -5.23
CA ILE A 19 10.23 -8.34 -5.85
C ILE A 19 10.94 -8.65 -7.17
N VAL A 20 11.14 -7.62 -8.00
CA VAL A 20 11.87 -7.76 -9.28
C VAL A 20 13.28 -8.30 -9.01
N ARG A 21 14.02 -7.67 -8.10
CA ARG A 21 15.37 -8.12 -7.70
C ARG A 21 15.39 -9.56 -7.19
N SER A 22 14.40 -9.96 -6.39
CA SER A 22 14.30 -11.33 -5.85
C SER A 22 13.98 -12.38 -6.91
N LEU A 23 13.45 -11.98 -8.07
CA LEU A 23 13.05 -12.88 -9.15
C LEU A 23 13.87 -12.71 -10.44
N SER A 24 14.85 -11.80 -10.49
CA SER A 24 15.66 -11.47 -11.67
C SER A 24 16.45 -12.66 -12.22
N ASP A 25 16.85 -13.62 -11.39
CA ASP A 25 17.52 -14.85 -11.83
C ASP A 25 16.63 -15.77 -12.68
N LYS A 26 15.30 -15.57 -12.64
CA LYS A 26 14.31 -16.45 -13.27
C LYS A 26 13.49 -15.80 -14.35
N PHE A 27 13.29 -14.49 -14.27
CA PHE A 27 12.46 -13.74 -15.17
C PHE A 27 13.13 -12.42 -15.54
N GLN A 28 12.92 -12.00 -16.78
CA GLN A 28 13.24 -10.66 -17.24
C GLN A 28 12.05 -9.74 -17.01
N PHE A 29 12.30 -8.53 -16.51
CA PHE A 29 11.26 -7.56 -16.15
C PHE A 29 11.38 -6.26 -16.93
N VAL A 30 10.29 -5.85 -17.57
CA VAL A 30 10.16 -4.57 -18.25
C VAL A 30 9.14 -3.72 -17.54
N GLY A 31 9.51 -2.51 -17.13
CA GLY A 31 8.59 -1.55 -16.54
C GLY A 31 7.93 -0.67 -17.61
N ILE A 32 6.60 -0.51 -17.57
CA ILE A 32 5.85 0.46 -18.37
C ILE A 32 5.22 1.47 -17.42
N THR A 33 5.79 2.67 -17.33
CA THR A 33 5.38 3.70 -16.38
C THR A 33 5.74 5.09 -16.89
N PRO A 34 5.04 6.17 -16.45
CA PRO A 34 5.52 7.51 -16.74
C PRO A 34 6.87 7.73 -16.07
N LEU A 35 7.81 8.32 -16.81
CA LEU A 35 9.14 8.65 -16.29
C LEU A 35 9.09 10.05 -15.69
N GLU A 36 8.91 10.11 -14.38
CA GLU A 36 8.94 11.34 -13.59
C GLU A 36 10.30 11.48 -12.87
N LYS A 37 10.26 11.80 -11.57
CA LYS A 37 11.47 12.08 -10.77
C LYS A 37 12.33 10.85 -10.46
N ASN A 38 11.76 9.63 -10.57
CA ASN A 38 12.40 8.41 -10.07
C ASN A 38 13.07 7.56 -11.17
N ARG A 39 13.19 8.08 -12.39
CA ARG A 39 13.75 7.32 -13.54
C ARG A 39 15.06 6.61 -13.22
N ASN A 40 16.01 7.35 -12.63
CA ASN A 40 17.36 6.84 -12.37
C ASN A 40 17.42 5.83 -11.21
N GLN A 41 16.31 5.60 -10.51
CA GLN A 41 16.24 4.69 -9.37
C GLN A 41 15.59 3.33 -9.76
N LEU A 42 15.01 3.21 -10.96
CA LEU A 42 14.38 1.97 -11.47
C LEU A 42 15.43 1.03 -12.09
N THR A 43 16.53 0.80 -11.40
CA THR A 43 17.70 0.04 -11.89
C THR A 43 17.53 -1.48 -11.80
N ASP A 44 16.50 -1.96 -11.11
CA ASP A 44 16.23 -3.40 -10.96
C ASP A 44 15.52 -4.00 -12.18
N TYR A 45 15.04 -3.18 -13.10
CA TYR A 45 14.36 -3.62 -14.33
C TYR A 45 15.34 -3.72 -15.48
N ASP A 46 15.19 -4.74 -16.33
CA ASP A 46 16.00 -4.89 -17.55
C ASP A 46 15.76 -3.74 -18.54
N GLU A 47 14.51 -3.23 -18.59
CA GLU A 47 14.13 -2.11 -19.44
C GLU A 47 12.99 -1.30 -18.81
N ILE A 48 12.98 0.02 -19.03
CA ILE A 48 11.87 0.89 -18.68
C ILE A 48 11.33 1.62 -19.90
N LEU A 49 10.10 1.32 -20.25
CA LEU A 49 9.36 1.96 -21.33
C LEU A 49 8.53 3.13 -20.80
N ASN A 50 8.84 4.34 -21.26
CA ASN A 50 8.11 5.54 -20.83
C ASN A 50 6.65 5.50 -21.30
N TRP A 51 5.70 5.46 -20.37
CA TRP A 51 4.28 5.60 -20.67
C TRP A 51 3.88 7.08 -20.67
N LYS A 52 3.54 7.61 -21.85
CA LYS A 52 3.18 9.03 -22.05
C LYS A 52 1.77 9.32 -21.53
N ILE A 53 1.60 9.31 -20.20
CA ILE A 53 0.32 9.56 -19.53
C ILE A 53 0.42 10.71 -18.54
N ASN A 54 -0.62 11.56 -18.50
CA ASN A 54 -0.80 12.50 -17.38
C ASN A 54 -1.55 11.80 -16.24
N ARG A 55 -0.81 11.44 -15.18
CA ARG A 55 -1.35 10.69 -14.04
C ARG A 55 -2.38 11.45 -13.20
N GLN A 56 -2.44 12.78 -13.30
CA GLN A 56 -3.42 13.59 -12.57
C GLN A 56 -4.81 13.52 -13.22
N ARG A 57 -4.88 13.26 -14.54
CA ARG A 57 -6.15 13.08 -15.25
C ARG A 57 -6.75 11.71 -14.93
N LEU A 58 -8.07 11.66 -14.87
CA LEU A 58 -8.79 10.40 -14.72
C LEU A 58 -8.62 9.51 -15.96
N ILE A 59 -8.80 10.12 -17.14
CA ILE A 59 -8.59 9.51 -18.46
C ILE A 59 -7.73 10.47 -19.27
N ASP A 60 -6.71 9.93 -19.91
CA ASP A 60 -5.83 10.65 -20.82
C ASP A 60 -5.74 9.87 -22.15
N ILE A 61 -6.35 10.40 -23.19
CA ILE A 61 -6.47 9.73 -24.49
C ILE A 61 -5.10 9.42 -25.10
N ARG A 62 -4.13 10.34 -24.97
CA ARG A 62 -2.76 10.12 -25.45
C ARG A 62 -2.11 8.95 -24.72
N GLY A 63 -2.28 8.89 -23.39
CA GLY A 63 -1.79 7.80 -22.58
C GLY A 63 -2.46 6.45 -22.93
N LEU A 64 -3.76 6.45 -23.27
CA LEU A 64 -4.45 5.24 -23.72
C LEU A 64 -3.90 4.70 -25.04
N ILE A 65 -3.68 5.60 -26.03
CA ILE A 65 -3.11 5.22 -27.33
C ILE A 65 -1.67 4.73 -27.17
N ASP A 66 -0.85 5.41 -26.36
CA ASP A 66 0.52 5.02 -26.12
C ASP A 66 0.61 3.63 -25.44
N LEU A 67 -0.20 3.38 -24.43
CA LEU A 67 -0.28 2.05 -23.77
C LEU A 67 -0.72 0.97 -24.77
N ARG A 68 -1.78 1.25 -25.55
CA ARG A 68 -2.23 0.33 -26.61
C ARG A 68 -1.11 -0.04 -27.56
N ASN A 69 -0.32 0.94 -28.02
CA ASN A 69 0.79 0.69 -28.95
C ASN A 69 1.91 -0.14 -28.33
N LYS A 70 2.18 0.01 -27.04
CA LYS A 70 3.17 -0.80 -26.31
C LYS A 70 2.73 -2.25 -26.11
N VAL A 71 1.44 -2.48 -25.83
CA VAL A 71 0.97 -3.84 -25.49
C VAL A 71 0.48 -4.65 -26.69
N LYS A 72 0.11 -4.02 -27.81
CA LYS A 72 -0.46 -4.71 -28.98
C LYS A 72 0.49 -5.71 -29.65
N ASN A 73 1.80 -5.50 -29.53
CA ASN A 73 2.85 -6.29 -30.19
C ASN A 73 3.54 -7.27 -29.24
N LEU A 74 3.06 -7.40 -28.00
CA LEU A 74 3.63 -8.36 -27.04
C LEU A 74 3.35 -9.80 -27.51
N LYS A 75 4.31 -10.69 -27.26
CA LYS A 75 4.24 -12.11 -27.65
C LYS A 75 3.28 -12.88 -26.73
N LYS A 76 2.78 -14.01 -27.21
CA LYS A 76 1.97 -14.92 -26.39
C LYS A 76 2.73 -15.44 -25.14
N THR A 77 4.05 -15.52 -25.26
CA THR A 77 4.96 -15.93 -24.18
C THR A 77 5.22 -14.84 -23.15
N ASP A 78 4.77 -13.62 -23.38
CA ASP A 78 4.94 -12.53 -22.44
C ASP A 78 3.79 -12.50 -21.43
N THR A 79 4.11 -12.08 -20.22
CA THR A 79 3.16 -11.88 -19.13
C THR A 79 3.03 -10.39 -18.84
N ILE A 80 1.81 -9.91 -18.68
CA ILE A 80 1.53 -8.54 -18.22
C ILE A 80 1.10 -8.61 -16.75
N HIS A 81 1.70 -7.77 -15.90
CA HIS A 81 1.25 -7.57 -14.52
C HIS A 81 0.94 -6.10 -14.27
N ILE A 82 -0.30 -5.80 -14.07
CA ILE A 82 -0.86 -4.46 -13.89
C ILE A 82 -0.98 -4.15 -12.40
N PHE A 83 -0.55 -2.97 -11.98
CA PHE A 83 -0.66 -2.54 -10.59
C PHE A 83 -1.62 -1.38 -10.42
N THR A 84 -2.52 -1.48 -9.46
CA THR A 84 -3.59 -0.57 -9.05
C THR A 84 -4.84 -0.62 -9.93
N LEU A 85 -5.97 -0.31 -9.31
CA LEU A 85 -7.27 -0.25 -9.99
C LEU A 85 -7.29 0.79 -11.12
N LYS A 86 -6.65 1.94 -10.93
CA LYS A 86 -6.57 2.98 -11.98
C LYS A 86 -5.86 2.46 -13.22
N THR A 87 -4.71 1.82 -13.05
CA THR A 87 -3.95 1.24 -14.17
C THR A 87 -4.77 0.15 -14.87
N LEU A 88 -5.46 -0.70 -14.11
CA LEU A 88 -6.34 -1.73 -14.67
C LEU A 88 -7.44 -1.12 -15.56
N ILE A 89 -8.12 -0.08 -15.10
CA ILE A 89 -9.16 0.60 -15.88
C ILE A 89 -8.59 1.17 -17.18
N LEU A 90 -7.47 1.87 -17.10
CA LEU A 90 -6.79 2.44 -18.28
C LEU A 90 -6.35 1.34 -19.25
N PHE A 91 -5.83 0.21 -18.74
CA PHE A 91 -5.48 -0.94 -19.57
C PHE A 91 -6.70 -1.55 -20.27
N LEU A 92 -7.80 -1.78 -19.55
CA LEU A 92 -9.03 -2.33 -20.14
C LEU A 92 -9.60 -1.42 -21.25
N ILE A 93 -9.57 -0.09 -21.06
CA ILE A 93 -9.99 0.87 -22.09
C ILE A 93 -9.02 0.82 -23.27
N SER A 94 -7.71 0.82 -23.04
CA SER A 94 -6.69 0.81 -24.09
C SER A 94 -6.76 -0.45 -24.96
N THR A 95 -7.15 -1.59 -24.36
CA THR A 95 -7.16 -2.90 -25.03
C THR A 95 -8.55 -3.36 -25.47
N LEU A 96 -9.59 -2.53 -25.33
CA LEU A 96 -10.99 -2.90 -25.57
C LEU A 96 -11.21 -3.56 -26.95
N LEU A 97 -10.53 -3.05 -28.00
CA LEU A 97 -10.62 -3.53 -29.38
C LEU A 97 -9.45 -4.44 -29.79
N LEU A 98 -8.57 -4.80 -28.88
CA LEU A 98 -7.46 -5.71 -29.17
C LEU A 98 -7.87 -7.16 -28.95
N LYS A 99 -7.31 -8.05 -29.75
CA LYS A 99 -7.36 -9.49 -29.48
C LYS A 99 -6.33 -9.78 -28.38
N LYS A 100 -6.78 -10.39 -27.28
CA LYS A 100 -5.90 -10.82 -26.20
C LYS A 100 -4.88 -11.82 -26.71
N GLN A 101 -3.61 -11.61 -26.36
CA GLN A 101 -2.51 -12.50 -26.74
C GLN A 101 -1.66 -12.95 -25.53
N THR A 102 -1.60 -12.14 -24.48
CA THR A 102 -0.73 -12.33 -23.32
C THR A 102 -1.48 -12.88 -22.12
N TYR A 103 -0.78 -13.58 -21.24
CA TYR A 103 -1.26 -13.86 -19.88
C TYR A 103 -1.23 -12.57 -19.07
N THR A 104 -2.36 -12.18 -18.50
CA THR A 104 -2.51 -10.86 -17.89
C THR A 104 -3.00 -10.96 -16.46
N ILE A 105 -2.23 -10.41 -15.54
CA ILE A 105 -2.46 -10.36 -14.10
C ILE A 105 -2.74 -8.91 -13.72
N ALA A 106 -3.65 -8.68 -12.76
CA ALA A 106 -3.86 -7.36 -12.20
C ALA A 106 -3.91 -7.41 -10.67
N SER A 107 -2.99 -6.68 -10.02
CA SER A 107 -2.96 -6.48 -8.58
C SER A 107 -3.71 -5.21 -8.19
N ILE A 108 -4.82 -5.38 -7.48
CA ILE A 108 -5.65 -4.29 -6.95
C ILE A 108 -5.22 -4.06 -5.49
N THR A 109 -4.31 -3.10 -5.29
CA THR A 109 -3.72 -2.78 -3.98
C THR A 109 -4.66 -1.98 -3.07
N GLY A 110 -5.79 -1.56 -3.59
CA GLY A 110 -6.85 -0.82 -2.91
C GLY A 110 -7.87 -0.34 -3.92
N LEU A 111 -9.11 -0.12 -3.48
CA LEU A 111 -10.20 0.33 -4.36
C LEU A 111 -10.15 1.84 -4.66
N GLY A 112 -9.41 2.60 -3.85
CA GLY A 112 -9.13 4.02 -4.05
C GLY A 112 -10.36 4.90 -4.18
N TYR A 113 -10.16 6.08 -4.80
CA TYR A 113 -11.20 7.09 -4.94
C TYR A 113 -12.48 6.58 -5.64
N LEU A 114 -12.35 5.67 -6.62
CA LEU A 114 -13.51 5.18 -7.37
C LEU A 114 -14.57 4.54 -6.45
N PHE A 115 -14.18 3.93 -5.33
CA PHE A 115 -15.10 3.32 -4.38
C PHE A 115 -15.38 4.20 -3.14
N SER A 116 -14.94 5.44 -3.16
CA SER A 116 -15.31 6.40 -2.10
C SER A 116 -16.81 6.73 -2.12
N LYS A 117 -17.30 7.30 -1.00
CA LYS A 117 -18.71 7.69 -0.83
C LYS A 117 -19.10 8.99 -1.56
N THR A 118 -18.17 9.64 -2.26
CA THR A 118 -18.46 10.91 -2.95
C THR A 118 -19.39 10.72 -4.14
N ARG A 119 -20.27 11.70 -4.42
CA ARG A 119 -21.20 11.66 -5.55
C ARG A 119 -20.48 11.47 -6.91
N ILE A 120 -19.34 12.13 -7.08
CA ILE A 120 -18.54 12.02 -8.31
C ILE A 120 -18.02 10.58 -8.48
N ALA A 121 -17.51 9.95 -7.43
CA ALA A 121 -17.05 8.57 -7.49
C ALA A 121 -18.19 7.59 -7.81
N GLN A 122 -19.40 7.84 -7.29
CA GLN A 122 -20.59 7.04 -7.60
C GLN A 122 -20.97 7.13 -9.07
N ILE A 123 -21.01 8.33 -9.64
CA ILE A 123 -21.28 8.53 -11.08
C ILE A 123 -20.21 7.85 -11.93
N LEU A 124 -18.93 8.03 -11.60
CA LEU A 124 -17.83 7.38 -12.30
C LEU A 124 -17.92 5.86 -12.27
N ARG A 125 -18.32 5.27 -11.15
CA ARG A 125 -18.56 3.81 -11.03
C ARG A 125 -19.63 3.34 -12.01
N ILE A 126 -20.73 4.09 -12.15
CA ILE A 126 -21.82 3.74 -13.08
C ILE A 126 -21.31 3.78 -14.52
N ILE A 127 -20.58 4.84 -14.90
CA ILE A 127 -20.05 5.03 -16.27
C ILE A 127 -19.00 3.96 -16.63
N ILE A 128 -18.10 3.63 -15.71
CA ILE A 128 -16.97 2.71 -15.96
C ILE A 128 -17.40 1.23 -15.88
N ARG A 129 -18.47 0.92 -15.13
CA ARG A 129 -18.92 -0.45 -14.90
C ARG A 129 -19.16 -1.27 -16.17
N PRO A 130 -19.84 -0.77 -17.22
CA PRO A 130 -20.03 -1.52 -18.45
C PRO A 130 -18.73 -1.93 -19.14
N VAL A 131 -17.74 -1.03 -19.16
CA VAL A 131 -16.43 -1.30 -19.75
C VAL A 131 -15.73 -2.42 -18.96
N ILE A 132 -15.71 -2.33 -17.63
CA ILE A 132 -15.12 -3.36 -16.80
C ILE A 132 -15.83 -4.70 -17.02
N LYS A 133 -17.15 -4.77 -16.90
CA LYS A 133 -17.90 -6.01 -17.04
C LYS A 133 -17.69 -6.71 -18.39
N ARG A 134 -17.59 -5.93 -19.49
CA ARG A 134 -17.41 -6.49 -20.83
C ARG A 134 -16.01 -6.98 -21.10
N SER A 135 -14.99 -6.33 -20.52
CA SER A 135 -13.60 -6.54 -20.92
C SER A 135 -12.77 -7.32 -19.88
N ILE A 136 -13.14 -7.30 -18.60
CA ILE A 136 -12.29 -7.85 -17.55
C ILE A 136 -12.10 -9.37 -17.67
N ASN A 137 -13.17 -10.13 -17.86
CA ASN A 137 -13.12 -11.59 -18.01
C ASN A 137 -12.39 -12.05 -19.28
N LYS A 138 -12.37 -11.20 -20.32
CA LYS A 138 -11.67 -11.47 -21.57
C LYS A 138 -10.19 -11.15 -21.48
N ASN A 139 -9.81 -10.06 -20.79
CA ASN A 139 -8.46 -9.52 -20.85
C ASN A 139 -7.61 -9.85 -19.64
N ILE A 140 -8.22 -10.24 -18.50
CA ILE A 140 -7.50 -10.53 -17.26
C ILE A 140 -7.66 -12.01 -16.91
N ASP A 141 -6.55 -12.69 -16.65
CA ASP A 141 -6.53 -14.09 -16.23
C ASP A 141 -6.55 -14.24 -14.71
N VAL A 142 -5.83 -13.37 -14.00
CA VAL A 142 -5.73 -13.40 -12.55
C VAL A 142 -5.95 -12.01 -11.97
N LEU A 143 -6.84 -11.90 -10.99
CA LEU A 143 -6.92 -10.75 -10.10
C LEU A 143 -6.25 -11.08 -8.76
N ILE A 144 -5.42 -10.16 -8.28
CA ILE A 144 -4.78 -10.25 -6.98
C ILE A 144 -5.28 -9.09 -6.11
N PHE A 145 -5.74 -9.42 -4.90
CA PHE A 145 -6.16 -8.43 -3.90
C PHE A 145 -5.27 -8.51 -2.67
N GLN A 146 -5.26 -7.45 -1.87
CA GLN A 146 -4.52 -7.41 -0.61
C GLN A 146 -5.36 -7.75 0.63
N ASN A 147 -6.69 -7.81 0.49
CA ASN A 147 -7.61 -8.22 1.54
C ASN A 147 -8.93 -8.72 0.97
N GLU A 148 -9.66 -9.51 1.77
CA GLU A 148 -10.93 -10.12 1.39
C GLU A 148 -12.02 -9.08 1.08
N LEU A 149 -12.15 -8.02 1.88
CA LEU A 149 -13.19 -7.00 1.70
C LEU A 149 -13.09 -6.32 0.34
N ASN A 150 -11.88 -5.92 -0.07
CA ASN A 150 -11.67 -5.31 -1.39
C ASN A 150 -11.96 -6.29 -2.52
N LYS A 151 -11.64 -7.58 -2.34
CA LYS A 151 -12.00 -8.65 -3.26
C LYS A 151 -13.51 -8.73 -3.42
N GLU A 152 -14.25 -8.89 -2.33
CA GLU A 152 -15.72 -9.04 -2.36
C GLU A 152 -16.39 -7.86 -3.06
N ILE A 153 -16.07 -6.63 -2.64
CA ILE A 153 -16.62 -5.41 -3.24
C ILE A 153 -16.34 -5.35 -4.74
N PHE A 154 -15.10 -5.63 -5.16
CA PHE A 154 -14.72 -5.51 -6.56
C PHE A 154 -15.30 -6.63 -7.42
N ILE A 155 -15.36 -7.87 -6.93
CA ILE A 155 -15.95 -9.01 -7.64
C ILE A 155 -17.45 -8.79 -7.85
N GLU A 156 -18.18 -8.33 -6.83
CA GLU A 156 -19.59 -7.97 -6.96
C GLU A 156 -19.81 -6.88 -8.01
N TYR A 157 -18.93 -5.89 -8.05
CA TYR A 157 -18.99 -4.79 -9.02
C TYR A 157 -18.65 -5.23 -10.44
N SER A 158 -17.57 -5.95 -10.63
CA SER A 158 -16.98 -6.31 -11.93
C SER A 158 -17.58 -7.56 -12.56
N LYS A 159 -18.12 -8.48 -11.72
CA LYS A 159 -18.54 -9.83 -12.10
C LYS A 159 -17.42 -10.65 -12.74
N PHE A 160 -16.20 -10.49 -12.21
CA PHE A 160 -15.05 -11.28 -12.62
C PHE A 160 -15.21 -12.76 -12.23
N LYS A 161 -14.79 -13.68 -13.12
CA LYS A 161 -15.03 -15.12 -12.98
C LYS A 161 -13.75 -15.97 -13.07
N ASN A 162 -12.64 -15.37 -13.56
CA ASN A 162 -11.39 -16.10 -13.70
C ASN A 162 -10.67 -16.21 -12.33
N ARG A 163 -9.41 -16.59 -12.32
CA ARG A 163 -8.64 -16.86 -11.10
C ARG A 163 -8.49 -15.62 -10.22
N ILE A 164 -8.68 -15.82 -8.91
CA ILE A 164 -8.53 -14.78 -7.88
C ILE A 164 -7.52 -15.28 -6.83
N GLU A 165 -6.62 -14.38 -6.42
CA GLU A 165 -5.64 -14.64 -5.36
C GLU A 165 -5.67 -13.50 -4.33
N ILE A 166 -5.34 -13.83 -3.08
CA ILE A 166 -5.07 -12.84 -2.03
C ILE A 166 -3.58 -12.88 -1.75
N ILE A 167 -2.88 -11.76 -2.03
CA ILE A 167 -1.48 -11.57 -1.66
C ILE A 167 -1.38 -10.30 -0.84
N GLU A 168 -1.24 -10.47 0.46
CA GLU A 168 -1.19 -9.38 1.43
C GLU A 168 0.16 -8.66 1.38
N GLY A 169 0.14 -7.39 1.02
CA GLY A 169 1.33 -6.54 0.96
C GLY A 169 2.16 -6.68 -0.32
N SER A 170 3.36 -6.13 -0.27
CA SER A 170 4.32 -6.07 -1.38
C SER A 170 5.70 -6.65 -1.02
N GLY A 171 5.79 -7.35 0.09
CA GLY A 171 7.03 -7.83 0.67
C GLY A 171 7.74 -6.79 1.53
N LEU A 172 8.23 -7.23 2.68
CA LEU A 172 9.05 -6.46 3.60
C LEU A 172 10.51 -6.93 3.52
N ASN A 173 11.42 -6.03 3.20
CA ASN A 173 12.84 -6.32 3.27
C ASN A 173 13.31 -6.25 4.73
N THR A 174 13.25 -7.37 5.40
CA THR A 174 13.58 -7.50 6.83
C THR A 174 15.05 -7.25 7.13
N ASN A 175 15.95 -7.50 6.16
CA ASN A 175 17.39 -7.33 6.34
C ASN A 175 17.82 -5.86 6.46
N LYS A 176 16.98 -4.93 5.99
CA LYS A 176 17.26 -3.49 6.06
C LYS A 176 16.82 -2.84 7.37
N LEU A 177 15.95 -3.50 8.15
CA LEU A 177 15.31 -2.92 9.32
C LEU A 177 16.13 -3.17 10.59
N LYS A 178 16.47 -2.12 11.31
CA LYS A 178 17.07 -2.22 12.65
C LYS A 178 16.01 -2.62 13.66
N ILE A 179 16.36 -3.57 14.53
CA ILE A 179 15.47 -4.11 15.56
C ILE A 179 15.65 -3.31 16.84
N LYS A 180 14.54 -3.05 17.52
CA LYS A 180 14.54 -2.47 18.87
C LYS A 180 15.05 -3.48 19.89
N SER A 181 15.98 -3.05 20.74
CA SER A 181 16.55 -3.89 21.80
C SER A 181 15.97 -3.58 23.20
N THR A 182 15.61 -2.33 23.44
CA THR A 182 15.11 -1.85 24.72
C THR A 182 14.03 -0.81 24.55
N PHE A 183 13.10 -0.71 25.50
CA PHE A 183 12.09 0.35 25.51
C PHE A 183 12.65 1.64 26.10
N ASN A 184 12.06 2.77 25.68
CA ASN A 184 12.51 4.08 26.13
C ASN A 184 12.03 4.37 27.56
N LYS A 185 12.80 5.14 28.33
CA LYS A 185 12.43 5.58 29.67
C LYS A 185 11.12 6.43 29.63
N LYS A 186 11.03 7.33 28.66
CA LYS A 186 9.77 7.98 28.27
C LYS A 186 9.19 7.26 27.06
N THR A 187 7.95 6.88 27.10
CA THR A 187 7.29 6.18 25.99
C THR A 187 7.19 7.09 24.76
N LYS A 188 7.72 6.63 23.63
CA LYS A 188 7.69 7.33 22.36
C LYS A 188 6.62 6.75 21.44
N VAL A 189 5.61 7.53 21.13
CA VAL A 189 4.48 7.17 20.27
C VAL A 189 4.68 7.82 18.90
N ILE A 190 4.58 7.04 17.82
CA ILE A 190 4.78 7.57 16.48
C ILE A 190 3.58 7.31 15.56
N PHE A 191 3.24 8.30 14.74
CA PHE A 191 2.47 8.19 13.51
C PHE A 191 3.42 8.25 12.32
N VAL A 192 3.27 7.34 11.36
CA VAL A 192 4.06 7.35 10.12
C VAL A 192 3.15 7.25 8.91
N GLY A 193 3.22 8.22 8.02
CA GLY A 193 2.46 8.22 6.77
C GLY A 193 2.31 9.60 6.15
N ARG A 194 1.82 9.64 4.91
CA ARG A 194 1.47 10.91 4.28
C ARG A 194 0.46 11.66 5.15
N LEU A 195 0.63 12.98 5.29
CA LEU A 195 -0.24 13.81 6.13
C LEU A 195 -1.59 14.06 5.45
N LEU A 196 -2.41 13.00 5.38
CA LEU A 196 -3.73 12.99 4.78
C LEU A 196 -4.81 12.84 5.85
N LYS A 197 -5.94 13.52 5.66
CA LYS A 197 -7.12 13.39 6.54
C LYS A 197 -7.58 11.93 6.62
N GLU A 198 -7.57 11.21 5.51
CA GLU A 198 -7.92 9.79 5.44
C GLU A 198 -6.93 8.85 6.14
N LYS A 199 -5.72 9.33 6.46
CA LYS A 199 -4.73 8.59 7.28
C LYS A 199 -4.94 8.78 8.77
N GLY A 200 -5.94 9.59 9.17
CA GLY A 200 -6.31 9.79 10.56
C GLY A 200 -5.38 10.72 11.33
N ILE A 201 -4.71 11.65 10.64
CA ILE A 201 -3.77 12.58 11.29
C ILE A 201 -4.47 13.43 12.38
N PHE A 202 -5.73 13.82 12.17
CA PHE A 202 -6.47 14.59 13.16
C PHE A 202 -6.91 13.76 14.37
N GLU A 203 -7.23 12.49 14.16
CA GLU A 203 -7.48 11.52 15.24
C GLU A 203 -6.21 11.35 16.08
N TYR A 204 -5.05 11.21 15.44
CA TYR A 204 -3.76 11.15 16.12
C TYR A 204 -3.49 12.40 16.98
N LEU A 205 -3.74 13.59 16.44
CA LEU A 205 -3.58 14.85 17.22
C LEU A 205 -4.52 14.93 18.41
N LYS A 206 -5.78 14.47 18.30
CA LYS A 206 -6.71 14.39 19.42
C LYS A 206 -6.20 13.42 20.50
N ILE A 207 -5.65 12.28 20.09
CA ILE A 207 -5.03 11.32 21.01
C ILE A 207 -3.85 11.97 21.73
N ALA A 208 -2.93 12.60 21.00
CA ALA A 208 -1.76 13.29 21.58
C ALA A 208 -2.16 14.38 22.57
N LYS A 209 -3.18 15.17 22.24
CA LYS A 209 -3.71 16.23 23.14
C LYS A 209 -4.19 15.69 24.48
N SER A 210 -4.68 14.45 24.55
CA SER A 210 -5.13 13.83 25.81
C SER A 210 -3.96 13.51 26.78
N PHE A 211 -2.72 13.70 26.33
CA PHE A 211 -1.50 13.47 27.11
C PHE A 211 -0.64 14.74 27.24
N SER A 212 -1.20 15.93 26.99
CA SER A 212 -0.45 17.21 27.06
C SER A 212 0.23 17.45 28.41
N ASP A 213 -0.35 16.92 29.48
CA ASP A 213 0.13 17.11 30.87
C ASP A 213 0.97 15.91 31.37
N SER A 214 1.32 14.96 30.47
CA SER A 214 2.07 13.76 30.83
C SER A 214 3.55 13.91 30.52
N ASP A 215 4.40 13.83 31.53
CA ASP A 215 5.86 13.96 31.38
C ASP A 215 6.56 12.67 30.94
N ASP A 216 5.85 11.54 30.92
CA ASP A 216 6.40 10.20 30.66
C ASP A 216 6.08 9.65 29.27
N ILE A 217 5.47 10.48 28.39
CA ILE A 217 5.11 10.09 27.04
C ILE A 217 5.35 11.23 26.04
N GLU A 218 5.80 10.90 24.85
CA GLU A 218 6.12 11.84 23.77
C GLU A 218 5.47 11.38 22.47
N PHE A 219 4.89 12.32 21.71
CA PHE A 219 4.20 12.05 20.45
C PHE A 219 4.97 12.60 19.26
N TYR A 220 5.14 11.77 18.23
CA TYR A 220 5.91 12.04 17.04
C TYR A 220 5.08 11.81 15.78
N VAL A 221 5.29 12.65 14.76
CA VAL A 221 4.68 12.52 13.44
C VAL A 221 5.76 12.52 12.37
N ALA A 222 5.79 11.45 11.57
CA ALA A 222 6.67 11.32 10.42
C ALA A 222 5.87 11.23 9.11
N GLY A 223 6.24 12.04 8.13
CA GLY A 223 5.64 12.11 6.80
C GLY A 223 5.45 13.53 6.31
N ASP A 224 5.14 13.66 5.03
CA ASP A 224 5.00 14.97 4.38
C ASP A 224 3.61 15.25 3.85
N ILE A 225 3.37 16.53 3.55
CA ILE A 225 2.21 16.99 2.78
C ILE A 225 2.28 16.40 1.37
N ASP A 226 1.20 15.78 0.90
CA ASP A 226 1.07 15.27 -0.47
C ASP A 226 0.46 16.35 -1.36
N GLY A 227 1.33 17.19 -1.92
CA GLY A 227 0.94 18.30 -2.78
C GLY A 227 0.09 17.84 -3.98
N GLY A 228 -1.09 18.42 -4.13
CA GLY A 228 -2.06 18.06 -5.17
C GLY A 228 -3.08 16.99 -4.76
N ASN A 229 -2.95 16.37 -3.60
CA ASN A 229 -3.96 15.49 -3.02
C ASN A 229 -4.98 16.33 -2.19
N LYS A 230 -6.26 16.27 -2.57
CA LYS A 230 -7.33 17.02 -1.89
C LYS A 230 -7.55 16.62 -0.42
N SER A 231 -7.10 15.44 -0.04
CA SER A 231 -7.17 14.94 1.35
C SER A 231 -5.97 15.35 2.18
N SER A 232 -4.95 15.98 1.58
CA SER A 232 -3.76 16.43 2.30
C SER A 232 -4.08 17.59 3.25
N ILE A 233 -3.40 17.63 4.39
CA ILE A 233 -3.42 18.82 5.23
C ILE A 233 -2.73 19.98 4.51
N ASN A 234 -3.14 21.20 4.84
CA ASN A 234 -2.52 22.41 4.33
C ASN A 234 -1.43 22.93 5.27
N ASN A 235 -0.70 23.97 4.84
CA ASN A 235 0.40 24.53 5.63
C ASN A 235 -0.04 25.09 6.99
N LYS A 236 -1.25 25.65 7.10
CA LYS A 236 -1.79 26.15 8.39
C LYS A 236 -2.05 24.98 9.34
N GLU A 237 -2.65 23.90 8.82
CA GLU A 237 -2.89 22.68 9.61
C GLU A 237 -1.56 22.03 10.04
N LEU A 238 -0.50 22.10 9.20
CA LEU A 238 0.84 21.65 9.56
C LEU A 238 1.45 22.46 10.71
N GLU A 239 1.33 23.79 10.69
CA GLU A 239 1.84 24.60 11.79
C GLU A 239 1.13 24.32 13.12
N VAL A 240 -0.18 24.06 13.09
CA VAL A 240 -0.92 23.62 14.28
C VAL A 240 -0.44 22.25 14.77
N LEU A 241 -0.15 21.31 13.85
CA LEU A 241 0.41 20.01 14.18
C LEU A 241 1.76 20.14 14.90
N LYS A 242 2.67 20.98 14.40
CA LYS A 242 4.00 21.20 14.98
C LYS A 242 3.95 21.77 16.42
N GLN A 243 2.87 22.44 16.79
CA GLN A 243 2.67 22.94 18.16
C GLN A 243 2.22 21.86 19.15
N GLN A 244 1.67 20.75 18.65
CA GLN A 244 1.08 19.70 19.49
C GLN A 244 1.95 18.44 19.60
N VAL A 245 2.79 18.16 18.59
CA VAL A 245 3.60 16.96 18.51
C VAL A 245 4.96 17.25 17.88
N MET A 246 5.93 16.36 18.08
CA MET A 246 7.25 16.44 17.44
C MET A 246 7.16 16.03 15.96
N TYR A 247 7.18 17.01 15.07
CA TYR A 247 7.15 16.77 13.62
C TYR A 247 8.55 16.50 13.07
N LEU A 248 8.70 15.39 12.36
CA LEU A 248 9.99 14.88 11.88
C LEU A 248 10.20 15.06 10.36
N GLY A 249 9.13 15.42 9.61
CA GLY A 249 9.18 15.29 8.17
C GLY A 249 9.30 13.83 7.73
N ASN A 250 9.94 13.59 6.58
CA ASN A 250 10.25 12.23 6.15
C ASN A 250 11.39 11.64 6.96
N ILE A 251 11.21 10.42 7.43
CA ILE A 251 12.25 9.67 8.15
C ILE A 251 12.73 8.47 7.32
N ASP A 252 13.95 8.05 7.58
CA ASP A 252 14.49 6.79 7.09
C ASP A 252 13.96 5.63 7.97
N ILE A 253 12.82 5.08 7.59
CA ILE A 253 12.14 4.03 8.37
C ILE A 253 13.09 2.90 8.81
N PRO A 254 13.96 2.32 7.96
CA PRO A 254 14.92 1.30 8.36
C PRO A 254 15.82 1.69 9.53
N ASN A 255 16.23 2.94 9.60
CA ASN A 255 17.20 3.44 10.57
C ASN A 255 16.60 4.27 11.70
N GLU A 256 15.29 4.54 11.66
CA GLU A 256 14.66 5.46 12.62
C GLU A 256 13.53 4.79 13.43
N LEU A 257 12.74 3.90 12.80
CA LEU A 257 11.49 3.41 13.40
C LEU A 257 11.70 2.65 14.72
N PHE A 258 12.81 1.92 14.88
CA PHE A 258 13.14 1.18 16.10
C PHE A 258 13.35 2.08 17.34
N LYS A 259 13.45 3.40 17.18
CA LYS A 259 13.64 4.36 18.27
C LYS A 259 12.35 4.63 19.07
N TYR A 260 11.19 4.19 18.56
CA TYR A 260 9.88 4.40 19.15
C TYR A 260 9.37 3.14 19.87
N ASP A 261 8.29 3.25 20.64
CA ASP A 261 7.73 2.17 21.42
C ASP A 261 6.35 1.74 20.94
N LEU A 262 5.53 2.71 20.55
CA LEU A 262 4.18 2.51 20.05
C LEU A 262 4.03 3.11 18.64
N LEU A 263 3.40 2.36 17.76
CA LEU A 263 2.96 2.85 16.44
C LEU A 263 1.43 2.98 16.42
N ILE A 264 0.93 4.18 16.15
CA ILE A 264 -0.51 4.43 16.00
C ILE A 264 -0.85 4.65 14.53
N ASN A 265 -1.77 3.84 14.01
CA ASN A 265 -2.28 3.96 12.65
C ASN A 265 -3.81 4.14 12.66
N PRO A 266 -4.34 5.36 12.82
CA PRO A 266 -5.77 5.63 12.86
C PRO A 266 -6.36 5.84 11.46
N SER A 267 -5.83 5.18 10.43
CA SER A 267 -6.28 5.32 9.04
C SER A 267 -7.73 4.90 8.87
N HIS A 268 -8.48 5.65 8.06
CA HIS A 268 -9.85 5.31 7.66
C HIS A 268 -9.88 4.31 6.50
N HIS A 269 -8.83 4.27 5.68
CA HIS A 269 -8.73 3.39 4.51
C HIS A 269 -7.29 2.91 4.28
N GLU A 270 -7.11 1.59 4.22
CA GLU A 270 -5.86 0.93 3.83
C GLU A 270 -6.17 -0.30 2.97
N GLY A 271 -5.36 -0.54 1.94
CA GLY A 271 -5.35 -1.83 1.25
C GLY A 271 -4.64 -2.88 2.09
N PHE A 272 -3.42 -2.53 2.52
CA PHE A 272 -2.59 -3.28 3.44
C PHE A 272 -1.54 -2.30 4.03
N SER A 273 -1.44 -2.22 5.34
CA SER A 273 -0.60 -1.22 5.99
C SER A 273 0.85 -1.71 6.12
N ARG A 274 1.70 -1.25 5.20
CA ARG A 274 3.13 -1.58 5.22
C ARG A 274 3.81 -1.09 6.50
N VAL A 275 3.48 0.11 6.96
CA VAL A 275 4.08 0.68 8.16
C VAL A 275 3.76 -0.11 9.43
N LEU A 276 2.59 -0.77 9.50
CA LEU A 276 2.29 -1.68 10.61
C LEU A 276 3.19 -2.92 10.59
N LEU A 277 3.50 -3.47 9.41
CA LEU A 277 4.47 -4.57 9.30
C LEU A 277 5.86 -4.12 9.73
N GLU A 278 6.29 -2.95 9.27
CA GLU A 278 7.58 -2.36 9.63
C GLU A 278 7.67 -2.13 11.13
N GLY A 279 6.65 -1.50 11.74
CA GLY A 279 6.57 -1.27 13.19
C GLY A 279 6.57 -2.56 14.00
N ALA A 280 5.75 -3.53 13.62
CA ALA A 280 5.68 -4.83 14.28
C ALA A 280 7.02 -5.60 14.18
N TYR A 281 7.67 -5.57 13.01
CA TYR A 281 8.96 -6.23 12.80
C TYR A 281 10.07 -5.63 13.67
N VAL A 282 10.16 -4.30 13.75
CA VAL A 282 11.19 -3.66 14.57
C VAL A 282 10.93 -3.78 16.07
N GLY A 283 9.73 -4.15 16.48
CA GLY A 283 9.37 -4.44 17.88
C GLY A 283 8.51 -3.36 18.54
N LEU A 284 7.76 -2.57 17.77
CA LEU A 284 6.77 -1.63 18.30
C LEU A 284 5.44 -2.34 18.59
N TYR A 285 4.77 -1.95 19.65
CA TYR A 285 3.37 -2.30 19.85
C TYR A 285 2.49 -1.43 18.95
N CYS A 286 1.62 -2.05 18.16
CA CYS A 286 0.85 -1.38 17.13
C CYS A 286 -0.61 -1.19 17.55
N ILE A 287 -1.12 0.04 17.50
CA ILE A 287 -2.54 0.32 17.73
C ILE A 287 -3.13 0.93 16.45
N ALA A 288 -4.13 0.30 15.87
CA ALA A 288 -4.67 0.72 14.59
C ALA A 288 -6.20 0.75 14.56
N ASN A 289 -6.77 1.57 13.67
CA ASN A 289 -8.21 1.52 13.40
C ASN A 289 -8.61 0.15 12.83
N ASP A 290 -9.77 -0.35 13.24
CA ASP A 290 -10.30 -1.66 12.80
C ASP A 290 -10.89 -1.58 11.38
N ILE A 291 -10.00 -1.65 10.41
CA ILE A 291 -10.32 -1.72 8.98
C ILE A 291 -9.64 -2.93 8.33
N ALA A 292 -10.11 -3.35 7.16
CA ALA A 292 -9.60 -4.55 6.50
C ALA A 292 -8.07 -4.57 6.29
N GLY A 293 -7.46 -3.42 5.99
CA GLY A 293 -6.02 -3.33 5.72
C GLY A 293 -5.12 -3.29 6.97
N THR A 294 -5.69 -3.24 8.17
CA THR A 294 -4.97 -3.20 9.46
C THR A 294 -5.33 -4.38 10.35
N ARG A 295 -6.62 -4.76 10.37
CA ARG A 295 -7.16 -5.82 11.23
C ARG A 295 -6.41 -7.14 11.09
N ASN A 296 -6.22 -7.60 9.84
CA ASN A 296 -5.55 -8.88 9.59
C ASN A 296 -4.10 -8.86 10.06
N ILE A 297 -3.38 -7.76 9.84
CA ILE A 297 -1.99 -7.61 10.28
C ILE A 297 -1.92 -7.76 11.80
N ILE A 298 -2.69 -6.95 12.52
CA ILE A 298 -2.66 -6.93 13.99
C ILE A 298 -3.05 -8.31 14.56
N LYS A 299 -4.16 -8.90 14.09
CA LYS A 299 -4.65 -10.18 14.61
C LYS A 299 -3.74 -11.36 14.25
N ASN A 300 -3.27 -11.44 12.99
CA ASN A 300 -2.43 -12.55 12.56
C ASN A 300 -1.05 -12.53 13.22
N LEU A 301 -0.50 -11.34 13.44
CA LEU A 301 0.81 -11.17 14.05
C LEU A 301 0.77 -11.18 15.58
N ASP A 302 -0.37 -10.85 16.18
CA ASP A 302 -0.49 -10.67 17.64
C ASP A 302 0.43 -9.54 18.13
N CYS A 303 0.46 -8.43 17.36
CA CYS A 303 1.42 -7.34 17.56
C CYS A 303 0.80 -6.07 18.13
N GLY A 304 -0.46 -6.12 18.58
CA GLY A 304 -1.13 -4.91 19.02
C GLY A 304 -2.64 -5.04 19.17
N PHE A 305 -3.33 -3.92 19.02
CA PHE A 305 -4.77 -3.83 19.19
C PHE A 305 -5.45 -3.07 18.05
N VAL A 306 -6.65 -3.50 17.68
CA VAL A 306 -7.51 -2.77 16.73
C VAL A 306 -8.60 -2.01 17.48
N VAL A 307 -8.80 -0.76 17.09
CA VAL A 307 -9.78 0.15 17.69
C VAL A 307 -10.93 0.37 16.73
N GLU A 308 -12.13 -0.01 17.13
CA GLU A 308 -13.32 0.15 16.32
C GLU A 308 -13.69 1.64 16.14
N ASN A 309 -14.14 1.97 14.92
CA ASN A 309 -14.65 3.30 14.59
C ASN A 309 -13.69 4.46 14.90
N ASN A 310 -12.39 4.21 14.97
CA ASN A 310 -11.39 5.22 15.33
C ASN A 310 -11.68 5.94 16.66
N ASN A 311 -12.22 5.21 17.64
CA ASN A 311 -12.61 5.77 18.94
C ASN A 311 -11.37 6.29 19.69
N VAL A 312 -11.26 7.60 19.84
CA VAL A 312 -10.11 8.30 20.44
C VAL A 312 -9.93 7.89 21.92
N GLU A 313 -11.01 7.77 22.68
CA GLU A 313 -11.00 7.38 24.09
C GLU A 313 -10.40 5.98 24.27
N LYS A 314 -10.69 5.07 23.33
CA LYS A 314 -10.12 3.72 23.35
C LYS A 314 -8.62 3.71 23.08
N TYR A 315 -8.15 4.53 22.12
CA TYR A 315 -6.70 4.72 21.94
C TYR A 315 -6.04 5.24 23.23
N VAL A 316 -6.63 6.24 23.86
CA VAL A 316 -6.13 6.82 25.11
C VAL A 316 -6.08 5.78 26.23
N GLU A 317 -7.13 4.97 26.40
CA GLU A 317 -7.16 3.87 27.37
C GLU A 317 -6.01 2.88 27.15
N LEU A 318 -5.81 2.45 25.89
CA LEU A 318 -4.75 1.49 25.54
C LEU A 318 -3.36 2.07 25.80
N ILE A 319 -3.14 3.33 25.44
CA ILE A 319 -1.86 4.02 25.68
C ILE A 319 -1.60 4.20 27.19
N LYS A 320 -2.61 4.45 27.99
CA LYS A 320 -2.45 4.50 29.47
C LYS A 320 -2.02 3.15 30.04
N LYS A 321 -2.40 2.03 29.43
CA LYS A 321 -2.00 0.67 29.81
C LYS A 321 -0.72 0.18 29.10
N ARG A 322 0.00 1.09 28.43
CA ARG A 322 1.11 0.77 27.51
C ARG A 322 2.18 -0.15 28.09
N GLN A 323 2.57 0.03 29.34
CA GLN A 323 3.61 -0.80 29.96
C GLN A 323 3.19 -2.28 29.96
N GLN A 324 1.97 -2.58 30.40
CA GLN A 324 1.44 -3.93 30.43
C GLN A 324 1.37 -4.57 29.02
N VAL A 325 0.96 -3.80 27.99
CA VAL A 325 0.83 -4.35 26.64
C VAL A 325 2.19 -4.51 25.95
N ILE A 326 3.15 -3.63 26.24
CA ILE A 326 4.51 -3.70 25.74
C ILE A 326 5.24 -4.92 26.33
N ASP A 327 5.15 -5.15 27.64
CA ASP A 327 5.80 -6.25 28.35
C ASP A 327 5.30 -7.63 27.88
N ASN A 328 4.07 -7.70 27.39
CA ASN A 328 3.47 -8.93 26.87
C ASN A 328 3.75 -9.17 25.37
N LEU A 329 4.43 -8.26 24.67
CA LEU A 329 4.72 -8.40 23.25
C LEU A 329 5.85 -9.39 22.97
N ASP A 330 5.52 -10.55 22.41
CA ASP A 330 6.52 -11.51 21.90
C ASP A 330 7.04 -11.07 20.52
N SER A 331 7.98 -10.14 20.53
CA SER A 331 8.58 -9.60 19.31
C SER A 331 9.26 -10.66 18.43
N ASN A 332 9.78 -11.75 19.00
CA ASN A 332 10.43 -12.82 18.23
C ASN A 332 9.38 -13.64 17.45
N LYS A 333 8.28 -14.00 18.11
CA LYS A 333 7.14 -14.66 17.46
C LYS A 333 6.57 -13.80 16.32
N VAL A 334 6.41 -12.49 16.54
CA VAL A 334 5.97 -11.53 15.53
C VAL A 334 6.90 -11.51 14.32
N ARG A 335 8.22 -11.37 14.55
CA ARG A 335 9.24 -11.37 13.47
C ARG A 335 9.21 -12.65 12.65
N ASN A 336 9.16 -13.81 13.31
CA ASN A 336 9.10 -15.10 12.62
C ASN A 336 7.88 -15.20 11.71
N LYS A 337 6.71 -14.80 12.19
CA LYS A 337 5.49 -14.76 11.36
C LYS A 337 5.62 -13.80 10.16
N ILE A 338 6.26 -12.64 10.35
CA ILE A 338 6.49 -11.67 9.27
C ILE A 338 7.45 -12.24 8.23
N ILE A 339 8.56 -12.85 8.64
CA ILE A 339 9.52 -13.47 7.73
C ILE A 339 8.85 -14.55 6.88
N GLN A 340 8.05 -15.42 7.51
CA GLN A 340 7.39 -16.54 6.84
C GLN A 340 6.31 -16.11 5.84
N ASN A 341 5.55 -15.03 6.15
CA ASN A 341 4.34 -14.71 5.39
C ASN A 341 4.43 -13.41 4.58
N TYR A 342 5.26 -12.46 4.99
CA TYR A 342 5.26 -11.09 4.49
C TYR A 342 6.64 -10.59 4.04
N SER A 343 7.71 -11.39 4.15
CA SER A 343 9.03 -11.02 3.61
C SER A 343 8.99 -10.88 2.10
N VAL A 344 10.00 -10.21 1.53
CA VAL A 344 10.18 -10.13 0.07
C VAL A 344 10.21 -11.54 -0.53
N GLU A 345 10.92 -12.47 0.08
CA GLU A 345 11.06 -13.87 -0.37
C GLU A 345 9.71 -14.59 -0.36
N ALA A 346 8.95 -14.47 0.73
CA ALA A 346 7.64 -15.10 0.86
C ALA A 346 6.66 -14.59 -0.22
N ILE A 347 6.59 -13.27 -0.40
CA ILE A 347 5.71 -12.65 -1.40
C ILE A 347 6.20 -12.94 -2.84
N SER A 348 7.51 -12.89 -3.09
CA SER A 348 8.09 -13.24 -4.40
C SER A 348 7.80 -14.68 -4.79
N ASN A 349 7.87 -15.63 -3.85
CA ASN A 349 7.52 -17.03 -4.12
C ASN A 349 6.03 -17.19 -4.52
N ARG A 350 5.12 -16.42 -3.93
CA ARG A 350 3.70 -16.42 -4.34
C ARG A 350 3.53 -15.87 -5.75
N PHE A 351 4.20 -14.77 -6.10
CA PHE A 351 4.19 -14.26 -7.49
C PHE A 351 4.83 -15.23 -8.47
N LYS A 352 5.95 -15.87 -8.10
CA LYS A 352 6.61 -16.88 -8.94
C LYS A 352 5.67 -18.03 -9.31
N ILE A 353 4.84 -18.52 -8.36
CA ILE A 353 3.85 -19.57 -8.63
C ILE A 353 2.83 -19.09 -9.66
N ILE A 354 2.41 -17.83 -9.61
CA ILE A 354 1.46 -17.25 -10.57
C ILE A 354 2.12 -17.08 -11.94
N TYR A 355 3.37 -16.59 -12.01
CA TYR A 355 4.10 -16.41 -13.26
C TYR A 355 4.43 -17.74 -13.95
N ASN A 356 4.77 -18.79 -13.20
CA ASN A 356 5.04 -20.13 -13.75
C ASN A 356 3.78 -20.84 -14.29
N LYS A 357 2.58 -20.44 -13.88
CA LYS A 357 1.31 -20.99 -14.39
C LYS A 357 0.77 -20.24 -15.59
N SER A 358 1.55 -19.34 -16.17
CA SER A 358 1.20 -18.59 -17.37
C SER A 358 1.29 -19.43 -18.68
N TRP A 359 1.59 -20.74 -18.57
CA TRP A 359 1.74 -21.71 -19.69
C TRP A 359 0.87 -22.94 -19.50
#